data_713da7f5408abdf845ff4ac3b70a3801
#
_entry.id   713da7f5408abdf845ff4ac3b70a3801
#
_cell.length_a   1.000
_cell.length_b   1.000
_cell.length_c   1.000
_cell.angle_alpha   90.00
_cell.angle_beta   90.00
_cell.angle_gamma   90.00
#
_symmetry.space_group_name_H-M   'P 1'
#
loop_
_entity.id
_entity.type
_entity.pdbx_description
1 polymer ?
#
loop_
_entity_poly.entity_id
_entity_poly.type
_entity_poly.pdbx_seq_one_letter_code
_entity_poly.pdbx_strand_id
1 'polypeptide(L)'
;MRRVLALVGAALVLAGCSRGVPVPPPEPAPEGVAAYACAQMKGLLPALVLGHPTTATTPTSTNTQAWGDPAIVLRCGVGVPAALTPTSQLITVNGIDWLPEQLERGYLFTTVGRTPVVEVSVPDAYTPESDALVDLSRAVSTLPVATPSPSPSSS
;
A
#
# COMPACT_ATOMS: atom_id res chain seq x y z
N MET A 1 48.27 48.92 15.20
CA MET A 1 48.11 47.46 15.24
C MET A 1 46.61 47.12 15.28
N ARG A 2 46.00 46.80 14.11
CA ARG A 2 44.58 46.45 13.99
C ARG A 2 44.49 44.92 13.93
N ARG A 3 43.87 44.30 14.96
CA ARG A 3 43.57 42.88 14.99
C ARG A 3 42.23 42.67 14.29
N VAL A 4 42.26 42.03 13.13
CA VAL A 4 41.07 41.56 12.41
C VAL A 4 40.70 40.21 12.98
N LEU A 5 39.60 40.10 13.72
CA LEU A 5 38.98 38.80 14.11
C LEU A 5 38.17 38.30 12.93
N ALA A 6 38.61 37.20 12.34
CA ALA A 6 37.84 36.45 11.36
C ALA A 6 36.86 35.52 12.12
N LEU A 7 35.55 35.80 12.01
CA LEU A 7 34.50 34.94 12.48
C LEU A 7 34.24 33.85 11.40
N VAL A 8 34.70 32.65 11.67
CA VAL A 8 34.35 31.46 10.87
C VAL A 8 32.99 30.97 11.32
N GLY A 9 31.97 31.27 10.53
CA GLY A 9 30.62 30.75 10.72
C GLY A 9 30.55 29.28 10.29
N ALA A 10 30.41 28.37 11.26
CA ALA A 10 30.15 26.94 11.00
C ALA A 10 28.68 26.80 10.60
N ALA A 11 28.42 26.59 9.30
CA ALA A 11 27.11 26.19 8.81
C ALA A 11 26.85 24.72 9.19
N LEU A 12 26.02 24.47 10.20
CA LEU A 12 25.45 23.14 10.48
C LEU A 12 24.49 22.77 9.36
N VAL A 13 24.94 21.90 8.45
CA VAL A 13 24.07 21.20 7.50
C VAL A 13 23.32 20.14 8.30
N LEU A 14 22.08 20.41 8.67
CA LEU A 14 21.14 19.40 9.17
C LEU A 14 20.79 18.46 8.02
N ALA A 15 21.55 17.36 7.87
CA ALA A 15 21.17 16.23 7.05
C ALA A 15 19.95 15.58 7.69
N GLY A 16 18.75 16.00 7.27
CA GLY A 16 17.49 15.36 7.63
C GLY A 16 17.49 13.95 7.04
N CYS A 17 17.82 12.93 7.85
CA CYS A 17 17.57 11.54 7.50
C CYS A 17 16.06 11.36 7.42
N SER A 18 15.47 11.44 6.22
CA SER A 18 14.10 11.00 5.98
C SER A 18 14.08 9.49 6.16
N ARG A 19 13.70 9.04 7.37
CA ARG A 19 13.45 7.64 7.64
C ARG A 19 12.19 7.28 6.87
N GLY A 20 12.26 6.21 6.03
CA GLY A 20 11.08 5.71 5.31
C GLY A 20 9.96 5.33 6.28
N VAL A 21 8.73 5.28 5.74
CA VAL A 21 7.55 4.83 6.50
C VAL A 21 7.76 3.37 6.90
N PRO A 22 7.61 3.00 8.19
CA PRO A 22 7.69 1.61 8.61
C PRO A 22 6.52 0.81 8.03
N VAL A 23 6.79 -0.07 7.07
CA VAL A 23 5.78 -0.93 6.45
C VAL A 23 6.31 -2.36 6.44
N PRO A 24 5.89 -3.23 7.37
CA PRO A 24 6.29 -4.62 7.35
C PRO A 24 5.75 -5.29 6.07
N PRO A 25 6.59 -6.02 5.31
CA PRO A 25 6.13 -6.79 4.17
C PRO A 25 5.13 -7.88 4.63
N PRO A 26 4.31 -8.42 3.70
CA PRO A 26 3.43 -9.55 4.02
C PRO A 26 4.21 -10.76 4.56
N GLU A 27 3.62 -11.47 5.51
CA GLU A 27 4.13 -12.72 6.05
C GLU A 27 3.02 -13.79 6.03
N PRO A 28 3.30 -14.95 5.37
CA PRO A 28 4.50 -15.26 4.59
C PRO A 28 4.64 -14.35 3.38
N ALA A 29 5.86 -14.09 2.94
CA ALA A 29 6.11 -13.33 1.72
C ALA A 29 5.54 -14.09 0.51
N PRO A 30 4.93 -13.40 -0.48
CA PRO A 30 4.47 -14.07 -1.69
C PRO A 30 5.65 -14.68 -2.45
N GLU A 31 5.44 -15.88 -3.01
CA GLU A 31 6.43 -16.64 -3.76
C GLU A 31 5.96 -16.96 -5.18
N GLY A 32 6.86 -17.36 -6.06
CA GLY A 32 6.56 -17.85 -7.41
C GLY A 32 5.71 -16.85 -8.22
N VAL A 33 4.57 -17.34 -8.73
CA VAL A 33 3.66 -16.56 -9.57
C VAL A 33 3.08 -15.36 -8.82
N ALA A 34 2.79 -15.49 -7.52
CA ALA A 34 2.26 -14.40 -6.70
C ALA A 34 3.30 -13.28 -6.53
N ALA A 35 4.57 -13.62 -6.26
CA ALA A 35 5.64 -12.65 -6.17
C ALA A 35 5.85 -11.91 -7.51
N TYR A 36 5.80 -12.64 -8.62
CA TYR A 36 5.90 -12.06 -9.95
C TYR A 36 4.75 -11.07 -10.22
N ALA A 37 3.52 -11.47 -9.92
CA ALA A 37 2.33 -10.62 -10.11
C ALA A 37 2.40 -9.34 -9.26
N CYS A 38 2.82 -9.43 -7.99
CA CYS A 38 3.04 -8.25 -7.14
C CYS A 38 4.10 -7.31 -7.73
N ALA A 39 5.20 -7.85 -8.23
CA ALA A 39 6.28 -7.05 -8.84
C ALA A 39 5.81 -6.34 -10.12
N GLN A 40 5.05 -7.02 -10.98
CA GLN A 40 4.46 -6.41 -12.19
C GLN A 40 3.47 -5.30 -11.84
N MET A 41 2.54 -5.57 -10.90
CA MET A 41 1.59 -4.57 -10.40
C MET A 41 2.33 -3.35 -9.83
N LYS A 42 3.37 -3.57 -9.02
CA LYS A 42 4.17 -2.48 -8.44
C LYS A 42 4.76 -1.56 -9.50
N GLY A 43 5.23 -2.10 -10.62
CA GLY A 43 5.75 -1.32 -11.75
C GLY A 43 4.69 -0.42 -12.44
N LEU A 44 3.40 -0.66 -12.18
CA LEU A 44 2.27 0.09 -12.74
C LEU A 44 1.61 1.03 -11.72
N LEU A 45 2.07 1.03 -10.48
CA LEU A 45 1.55 1.93 -9.44
C LEU A 45 1.82 3.40 -9.82
N PRO A 46 0.86 4.30 -9.56
CA PRO A 46 1.02 5.70 -9.90
C PRO A 46 2.08 6.39 -9.00
N ALA A 47 2.72 7.42 -9.53
CA ALA A 47 3.64 8.26 -8.77
C ALA A 47 2.90 9.12 -7.72
N LEU A 48 1.61 9.38 -7.94
CA LEU A 48 0.75 10.16 -7.04
C LEU A 48 -0.50 9.36 -6.70
N VAL A 49 -0.91 9.36 -5.43
CA VAL A 49 -2.22 8.90 -4.96
C VAL A 49 -2.86 10.05 -4.20
N LEU A 50 -4.08 10.44 -4.56
CA LEU A 50 -4.77 11.64 -4.06
C LEU A 50 -3.89 12.91 -4.15
N GLY A 51 -3.04 13.00 -5.18
CA GLY A 51 -2.09 14.09 -5.37
C GLY A 51 -0.83 14.01 -4.49
N HIS A 52 -0.68 13.00 -3.65
CA HIS A 52 0.47 12.82 -2.77
C HIS A 52 1.54 11.93 -3.41
N PRO A 53 2.83 12.34 -3.38
CA PRO A 53 3.91 11.59 -4.00
C PRO A 53 4.25 10.33 -3.22
N THR A 54 4.94 9.40 -3.91
CA THR A 54 5.49 8.21 -3.28
C THR A 54 6.45 8.55 -2.14
N THR A 55 6.37 7.77 -1.07
CA THR A 55 7.25 7.84 0.10
C THR A 55 8.02 6.53 0.24
N ALA A 56 9.29 6.59 0.63
CA ALA A 56 10.09 5.40 0.87
C ALA A 56 9.52 4.56 2.00
N THR A 57 9.56 3.23 1.87
CA THR A 57 9.18 2.28 2.93
C THR A 57 10.40 1.66 3.60
N THR A 58 10.29 1.31 4.86
CA THR A 58 11.31 0.60 5.61
C THR A 58 10.70 -0.64 6.26
N PRO A 59 11.20 -1.87 5.97
CA PRO A 59 12.24 -2.16 4.98
C PRO A 59 11.77 -1.90 3.54
N THR A 60 12.72 -1.69 2.63
CA THR A 60 12.39 -1.65 1.19
C THR A 60 11.93 -3.03 0.74
N SER A 61 10.76 -3.10 0.10
CA SER A 61 10.19 -4.35 -0.38
C SER A 61 9.52 -4.17 -1.74
N THR A 62 9.54 -5.20 -2.57
CA THR A 62 8.77 -5.25 -3.83
C THR A 62 7.27 -5.35 -3.58
N ASN A 63 6.87 -5.77 -2.39
CA ASN A 63 5.48 -6.04 -2.02
C ASN A 63 4.81 -4.88 -1.26
N THR A 64 5.52 -3.77 -1.05
CA THR A 64 5.01 -2.60 -0.32
C THR A 64 5.23 -1.32 -1.09
N GLN A 65 4.31 -0.37 -0.95
CA GLN A 65 4.43 0.99 -1.46
C GLN A 65 3.69 1.94 -0.53
N ALA A 66 4.17 3.19 -0.43
CA ALA A 66 3.52 4.23 0.36
C ALA A 66 3.46 5.56 -0.40
N TRP A 67 2.50 6.42 -0.02
CA TRP A 67 2.33 7.79 -0.55
C TRP A 67 1.90 8.72 0.58
N GLY A 68 2.38 9.94 0.54
CA GLY A 68 1.96 11.01 1.46
C GLY A 68 2.48 10.89 2.89
N ASP A 69 2.01 11.81 3.73
CA ASP A 69 2.21 11.88 5.17
C ASP A 69 0.99 12.58 5.81
N PRO A 70 0.18 11.85 6.62
CA PRO A 70 0.29 10.44 6.99
C PRO A 70 0.22 9.50 5.79
N ALA A 71 0.88 8.34 5.86
CA ALA A 71 1.07 7.50 4.69
C ALA A 71 -0.16 6.68 4.31
N ILE A 72 -0.56 6.73 3.04
CA ILE A 72 -1.37 5.72 2.38
C ILE A 72 -0.44 4.56 2.08
N VAL A 73 -0.77 3.33 2.51
CA VAL A 73 0.10 2.17 2.40
C VAL A 73 -0.57 1.06 1.62
N LEU A 74 0.14 0.52 0.62
CA LEU A 74 -0.27 -0.66 -0.13
C LEU A 74 0.66 -1.83 0.21
N ARG A 75 0.06 -3.03 0.43
CA ARG A 75 0.78 -4.30 0.55
C ARG A 75 0.17 -5.34 -0.40
N CYS A 76 1.02 -6.04 -1.15
CA CYS A 76 0.62 -7.08 -2.09
C CYS A 76 1.09 -8.45 -1.63
N GLY A 77 0.22 -9.44 -1.70
CA GLY A 77 0.49 -10.81 -1.27
C GLY A 77 0.13 -11.06 0.20
N VAL A 78 -0.79 -10.27 0.75
CA VAL A 78 -1.36 -10.53 2.07
C VAL A 78 -2.31 -11.73 2.07
N GLY A 79 -2.59 -12.27 3.24
CA GLY A 79 -3.61 -13.31 3.40
C GLY A 79 -5.02 -12.80 3.15
N VAL A 80 -5.95 -13.71 2.90
CA VAL A 80 -7.39 -13.37 2.87
C VAL A 80 -7.80 -12.91 4.27
N PRO A 81 -8.49 -11.75 4.41
CA PRO A 81 -8.87 -11.24 5.72
C PRO A 81 -9.82 -12.19 6.45
N ALA A 82 -9.57 -12.42 7.74
CA ALA A 82 -10.45 -13.23 8.58
C ALA A 82 -11.86 -12.65 8.72
N ALA A 83 -12.02 -11.34 8.54
CA ALA A 83 -13.29 -10.64 8.56
C ALA A 83 -14.16 -10.90 7.31
N LEU A 84 -13.58 -11.48 6.24
CA LEU A 84 -14.34 -11.78 5.02
C LEU A 84 -15.27 -12.98 5.24
N THR A 85 -16.56 -12.74 5.11
CA THR A 85 -17.63 -13.72 5.21
C THR A 85 -18.54 -13.69 3.97
N PRO A 86 -19.38 -14.70 3.71
CA PRO A 86 -20.33 -14.66 2.59
C PRO A 86 -21.33 -13.49 2.63
N THR A 87 -21.50 -12.87 3.78
CA THR A 87 -22.42 -11.74 4.00
C THR A 87 -21.69 -10.39 4.16
N SER A 88 -20.37 -10.37 3.96
CA SER A 88 -19.60 -9.13 4.03
C SER A 88 -20.08 -8.10 3.01
N GLN A 89 -20.17 -6.85 3.45
CA GLN A 89 -20.49 -5.72 2.58
C GLN A 89 -19.21 -5.29 1.84
N LEU A 90 -19.22 -5.46 0.54
CA LEU A 90 -18.10 -5.05 -0.32
C LEU A 90 -18.43 -3.70 -0.99
N ILE A 91 -17.39 -2.97 -1.33
CA ILE A 91 -17.49 -1.83 -2.25
C ILE A 91 -16.78 -2.19 -3.55
N THR A 92 -17.35 -1.78 -4.68
CA THR A 92 -16.74 -1.99 -6.00
C THR A 92 -16.21 -0.67 -6.53
N VAL A 93 -14.91 -0.61 -6.80
CA VAL A 93 -14.25 0.56 -7.41
C VAL A 93 -13.57 0.12 -8.69
N ASN A 94 -14.02 0.68 -9.83
CA ASN A 94 -13.51 0.37 -11.18
C ASN A 94 -13.45 -1.15 -11.48
N GLY A 95 -14.49 -1.91 -11.05
CA GLY A 95 -14.59 -3.35 -11.30
C GLY A 95 -13.70 -4.21 -10.40
N ILE A 96 -13.18 -3.66 -9.32
CA ILE A 96 -12.46 -4.37 -8.27
C ILE A 96 -13.30 -4.32 -7.01
N ASP A 97 -13.56 -5.49 -6.42
CA ASP A 97 -14.28 -5.59 -5.16
C ASP A 97 -13.30 -5.50 -3.99
N TRP A 98 -13.69 -4.70 -3.00
CA TRP A 98 -12.90 -4.44 -1.81
C TRP A 98 -13.73 -4.69 -0.56
N LEU A 99 -13.14 -5.36 0.42
CA LEU A 99 -13.65 -5.42 1.78
C LEU A 99 -13.15 -4.19 2.54
N PRO A 100 -14.02 -3.26 2.94
CA PRO A 100 -13.65 -2.15 3.81
C PRO A 100 -13.68 -2.60 5.27
N GLU A 101 -12.61 -2.36 6.00
CA GLU A 101 -12.51 -2.57 7.44
C GLU A 101 -12.16 -1.24 8.10
N GLN A 102 -13.02 -0.77 8.99
CA GLN A 102 -12.78 0.49 9.71
C GLN A 102 -11.66 0.31 10.73
N LEU A 103 -10.66 1.17 10.67
CA LEU A 103 -9.58 1.28 11.65
C LEU A 103 -9.90 2.40 12.64
N GLU A 104 -9.10 2.53 13.69
CA GLU A 104 -9.19 3.64 14.62
C GLU A 104 -9.00 5.00 13.93
N ARG A 105 -8.16 5.04 12.89
CA ARG A 105 -7.84 6.24 12.10
C ARG A 105 -7.80 5.94 10.61
N GLY A 106 -8.97 5.85 9.99
CA GLY A 106 -9.13 5.59 8.56
C GLY A 106 -9.69 4.20 8.26
N TYR A 107 -9.33 3.66 7.09
CA TYR A 107 -9.82 2.39 6.60
C TYR A 107 -8.69 1.50 6.07
N LEU A 108 -8.89 0.19 6.20
CA LEU A 108 -8.17 -0.84 5.47
C LEU A 108 -9.11 -1.39 4.39
N PHE A 109 -8.66 -1.40 3.15
CA PHE A 109 -9.38 -1.98 2.02
C PHE A 109 -8.61 -3.20 1.52
N THR A 110 -9.25 -4.36 1.46
CA THR A 110 -8.62 -5.59 0.97
C THR A 110 -9.35 -6.10 -0.27
N THR A 111 -8.62 -6.41 -1.34
CA THR A 111 -9.22 -6.94 -2.57
C THR A 111 -9.90 -8.28 -2.32
N VAL A 112 -11.08 -8.47 -2.93
CA VAL A 112 -11.80 -9.73 -2.94
C VAL A 112 -11.84 -10.28 -4.37
N GLY A 113 -11.63 -11.57 -4.53
CA GLY A 113 -11.62 -12.22 -5.85
C GLY A 113 -10.38 -11.89 -6.71
N ARG A 114 -9.29 -11.42 -6.12
CA ARG A 114 -8.00 -11.23 -6.79
C ARG A 114 -6.91 -12.10 -6.14
N THR A 115 -5.95 -12.52 -6.95
CA THR A 115 -4.78 -13.27 -6.47
C THR A 115 -3.52 -12.80 -7.19
N PRO A 116 -2.45 -12.39 -6.47
CA PRO A 116 -2.38 -12.23 -5.01
C PRO A 116 -3.35 -11.18 -4.45
N VAL A 117 -3.67 -11.30 -3.16
CA VAL A 117 -4.51 -10.34 -2.44
C VAL A 117 -3.71 -9.06 -2.17
N VAL A 118 -4.37 -7.91 -2.35
CA VAL A 118 -3.80 -6.59 -2.05
C VAL A 118 -4.61 -5.94 -0.95
N GLU A 119 -3.93 -5.27 -0.03
CA GLU A 119 -4.55 -4.38 0.93
C GLU A 119 -4.02 -2.96 0.80
N VAL A 120 -4.88 -1.99 1.10
CA VAL A 120 -4.57 -0.57 1.09
C VAL A 120 -5.08 0.05 2.39
N SER A 121 -4.18 0.57 3.21
CA SER A 121 -4.52 1.35 4.40
C SER A 121 -4.54 2.84 4.05
N VAL A 122 -5.67 3.50 4.30
CA VAL A 122 -5.86 4.92 4.00
C VAL A 122 -6.24 5.66 5.28
N PRO A 123 -5.40 6.61 5.74
CA PRO A 123 -5.71 7.43 6.90
C PRO A 123 -6.96 8.31 6.71
N ASP A 124 -7.65 8.61 7.82
CA ASP A 124 -8.81 9.50 7.88
C ASP A 124 -8.54 10.95 7.41
N ALA A 125 -7.27 11.34 7.37
CA ALA A 125 -6.83 12.61 6.79
C ALA A 125 -7.16 12.73 5.28
N TYR A 126 -7.49 11.63 4.61
CA TYR A 126 -7.78 11.56 3.17
C TYR A 126 -9.24 11.17 2.87
N THR A 127 -10.18 11.62 3.69
CA THR A 127 -11.62 11.36 3.50
C THR A 127 -12.15 12.04 2.21
N PRO A 128 -12.92 11.33 1.33
CA PRO A 128 -13.33 9.91 1.45
C PRO A 128 -12.18 8.96 1.11
N GLU A 129 -11.88 8.05 2.04
CA GLU A 129 -10.70 7.17 1.94
C GLU A 129 -10.74 6.25 0.72
N SER A 130 -11.94 5.89 0.25
CA SER A 130 -12.13 5.07 -0.95
C SER A 130 -11.62 5.71 -2.24
N ASP A 131 -11.43 7.03 -2.27
CA ASP A 131 -10.97 7.74 -3.48
C ASP A 131 -9.53 7.33 -3.83
N ALA A 132 -8.71 6.94 -2.86
CA ALA A 132 -7.38 6.38 -3.10
C ALA A 132 -7.41 5.13 -4.00
N LEU A 133 -8.48 4.34 -3.91
CA LEU A 133 -8.63 3.11 -4.70
C LEU A 133 -8.85 3.40 -6.18
N VAL A 134 -9.38 4.56 -6.53
CA VAL A 134 -9.57 4.98 -7.93
C VAL A 134 -8.21 5.10 -8.62
N ASP A 135 -7.25 5.77 -7.99
CA ASP A 135 -5.90 5.95 -8.53
C ASP A 135 -5.14 4.63 -8.65
N LEU A 136 -5.40 3.69 -7.73
CA LEU A 136 -4.73 2.39 -7.68
C LEU A 136 -5.35 1.34 -8.62
N SER A 137 -6.60 1.56 -9.05
CA SER A 137 -7.40 0.57 -9.79
C SER A 137 -6.70 0.04 -11.03
N ARG A 138 -6.01 0.90 -11.79
CA ARG A 138 -5.32 0.49 -13.02
C ARG A 138 -4.24 -0.56 -12.73
N ALA A 139 -3.44 -0.37 -11.69
CA ALA A 139 -2.40 -1.30 -11.33
C ALA A 139 -2.99 -2.60 -10.75
N VAL A 140 -3.95 -2.48 -9.82
CA VAL A 140 -4.58 -3.63 -9.15
C VAL A 140 -5.40 -4.48 -10.13
N SER A 141 -6.00 -3.89 -11.18
CA SER A 141 -6.77 -4.63 -12.19
C SER A 141 -5.92 -5.62 -13.00
N THR A 142 -4.59 -5.46 -13.02
CA THR A 142 -3.68 -6.40 -13.70
C THR A 142 -3.50 -7.72 -12.97
N LEU A 143 -3.89 -7.79 -11.70
CA LEU A 143 -3.83 -9.02 -10.94
C LEU A 143 -4.89 -10.01 -11.44
N PRO A 144 -4.56 -11.31 -11.54
CA PRO A 144 -5.51 -12.34 -11.92
C PRO A 144 -6.76 -12.36 -11.02
N VAL A 145 -7.91 -12.64 -11.63
CA VAL A 145 -9.13 -12.97 -10.89
C VAL A 145 -8.94 -14.35 -10.27
N ALA A 146 -9.21 -14.46 -8.97
CA ALA A 146 -9.14 -15.74 -8.28
C ALA A 146 -10.19 -16.70 -8.86
N THR A 147 -9.74 -17.85 -9.37
CA THR A 147 -10.66 -18.92 -9.78
C THR A 147 -11.22 -19.56 -8.51
N PRO A 148 -12.55 -19.70 -8.38
CA PRO A 148 -13.12 -20.44 -7.27
C PRO A 148 -12.51 -21.86 -7.24
N SER A 149 -11.90 -22.22 -6.11
CA SER A 149 -11.43 -23.60 -5.93
C SER A 149 -12.64 -24.51 -5.95
N PRO A 150 -12.67 -25.59 -6.76
CA PRO A 150 -13.78 -26.52 -6.71
C PRO A 150 -13.87 -27.08 -5.28
N SER A 151 -15.04 -26.92 -4.65
CA SER A 151 -15.30 -27.54 -3.34
C SER A 151 -15.05 -29.03 -3.46
N PRO A 152 -14.35 -29.68 -2.51
CA PRO A 152 -14.25 -31.11 -2.49
C PRO A 152 -15.67 -31.71 -2.43
N SER A 153 -16.06 -32.40 -3.49
CA SER A 153 -17.33 -33.15 -3.51
C SER A 153 -17.25 -34.21 -2.41
N SER A 154 -18.06 -34.02 -1.37
CA SER A 154 -18.29 -35.05 -0.36
C SER A 154 -18.93 -36.27 -1.03
N SER A 155 -18.15 -37.35 -1.19
CA SER A 155 -18.64 -38.68 -1.54
C SER A 155 -19.03 -39.41 -0.28
#